data_86078c39df5e45e8f46885094aa5cbfc
#
_entry.id   86078c39df5e45e8f46885094aa5cbfc
#
_cell.length_a   1.000
_cell.length_b   1.000
_cell.length_c   1.000
_cell.angle_alpha   90.00
_cell.angle_beta   90.00
_cell.angle_gamma   90.00
#
_symmetry.space_group_name_H-M   'P 1'
#
loop_
_entity.id
_entity.type
_entity.pdbx_description
1 polymer ?
#
loop_
_entity_poly.entity_id
_entity_poly.type
_entity_poly.pdbx_seq_one_letter_code
_entity_poly.pdbx_strand_id
1 'polypeptide(L)'
;MGASILLKPFRRARDAVMRFAVSQLTKPLKRYTLVYPNDLAELKRQIRKGDVILVEGNERISEVIKYLTQSSWSHSALYIGDEAIRRDPELRLKLAQEYGEEANYMVVEALVQSGAVLTPLARYRDFNIRICRPYRLSESDLRVVMDGAVASIGRKYDLRNAFDLGRYFLPVSLVPARFRRTALRFGSGDPTRAICSSMIAECFDRVRFPIVPKIEPMPEGQPVLHGHPRRLGKLMSKPIHLPPGLYHMISPSLVTPRDFDLSPYFEIIKFNLIAGERFDYRRIIWADVETEDASKLEKAS
;
A
#
# COMPACT_ATOMS: atom_id res chain seq x y z
N MET A 1 -14.70 8.65 -43.61
CA MET A 1 -13.74 9.55 -42.92
C MET A 1 -14.37 10.57 -41.96
N GLY A 2 -15.69 10.64 -41.78
CA GLY A 2 -16.38 11.70 -41.02
C GLY A 2 -16.67 11.46 -39.53
N ALA A 3 -16.66 10.23 -39.03
CA ALA A 3 -17.05 9.93 -37.65
C ALA A 3 -15.96 10.25 -36.59
N SER A 4 -14.70 10.34 -36.98
CA SER A 4 -13.57 10.59 -36.08
C SER A 4 -13.44 12.05 -35.60
N ILE A 5 -13.99 13.01 -36.37
CA ILE A 5 -13.86 14.45 -36.09
C ILE A 5 -14.87 14.92 -35.04
N LEU A 6 -16.07 14.37 -35.06
CA LEU A 6 -17.16 14.71 -34.11
C LEU A 6 -16.91 14.20 -32.67
N LEU A 7 -16.06 13.19 -32.46
CA LEU A 7 -15.74 12.63 -31.15
C LEU A 7 -14.63 13.38 -30.37
N LYS A 8 -13.86 14.23 -31.07
CA LYS A 8 -12.75 14.97 -30.43
C LYS A 8 -13.18 15.97 -29.35
N PRO A 9 -14.25 16.79 -29.54
CA PRO A 9 -14.68 17.73 -28.49
C PRO A 9 -15.27 17.00 -27.27
N PHE A 10 -15.99 15.90 -27.46
CA PHE A 10 -16.51 15.09 -26.36
C PHE A 10 -15.40 14.43 -25.55
N ARG A 11 -14.32 13.95 -26.18
CA ARG A 11 -13.15 13.42 -25.48
C ARG A 11 -12.44 14.52 -24.68
N ARG A 12 -12.25 15.71 -25.26
CA ARG A 12 -11.64 16.84 -24.55
C ARG A 12 -12.45 17.30 -23.35
N ALA A 13 -13.76 17.42 -23.48
CA ALA A 13 -14.67 17.78 -22.40
C ALA A 13 -14.64 16.73 -21.28
N ARG A 14 -14.72 15.44 -21.61
CA ARG A 14 -14.60 14.35 -20.67
C ARG A 14 -13.26 14.38 -19.92
N ASP A 15 -12.14 14.57 -20.64
CA ASP A 15 -10.81 14.60 -20.04
C ASP A 15 -10.61 15.84 -19.16
N ALA A 16 -11.26 16.96 -19.48
CA ALA A 16 -11.28 18.16 -18.63
C ALA A 16 -12.07 17.93 -17.35
N VAL A 17 -13.25 17.33 -17.44
CA VAL A 17 -14.06 16.94 -16.26
C VAL A 17 -13.29 15.96 -15.40
N MET A 18 -12.62 14.99 -16.02
CA MET A 18 -11.79 14.00 -15.29
C MET A 18 -10.66 14.68 -14.53
N ARG A 19 -9.90 15.55 -15.18
CA ARG A 19 -8.81 16.32 -14.54
C ARG A 19 -9.34 17.17 -13.39
N PHE A 20 -10.48 17.83 -13.57
CA PHE A 20 -11.11 18.61 -12.50
C PHE A 20 -11.51 17.72 -11.34
N ALA A 21 -12.18 16.59 -11.57
CA ALA A 21 -12.55 15.65 -10.52
C ALA A 21 -11.32 15.15 -9.74
N VAL A 22 -10.28 14.71 -10.46
CA VAL A 22 -9.02 14.26 -9.83
C VAL A 22 -8.41 15.38 -9.00
N SER A 23 -8.37 16.63 -9.51
CA SER A 23 -7.81 17.76 -8.75
C SER A 23 -8.59 18.09 -7.47
N GLN A 24 -9.90 17.80 -7.41
CA GLN A 24 -10.68 17.97 -6.19
C GLN A 24 -10.46 16.82 -5.19
N LEU A 25 -10.21 15.61 -5.70
CA LEU A 25 -10.00 14.41 -4.91
C LEU A 25 -8.61 14.36 -4.26
N THR A 26 -7.60 14.92 -4.94
CA THR A 26 -6.22 14.98 -4.46
C THR A 26 -5.95 16.21 -3.57
N LYS A 27 -6.98 17.00 -3.22
CA LYS A 27 -6.81 18.08 -2.26
C LYS A 27 -6.55 17.53 -0.86
N PRO A 28 -5.58 18.13 -0.12
CA PRO A 28 -5.30 17.73 1.24
C PRO A 28 -6.51 17.99 2.16
N LEU A 29 -6.64 17.16 3.18
CA LEU A 29 -7.61 17.32 4.24
C LEU A 29 -7.23 18.53 5.12
N LYS A 30 -8.22 19.25 5.58
CA LYS A 30 -8.01 20.37 6.54
C LYS A 30 -7.56 19.87 7.92
N ARG A 31 -7.85 18.62 8.25
CA ARG A 31 -7.51 18.00 9.54
C ARG A 31 -6.87 16.64 9.24
N TYR A 32 -5.57 16.55 9.38
CA TYR A 32 -4.80 15.30 9.39
C TYR A 32 -4.08 15.24 10.73
N THR A 33 -4.26 14.18 11.47
CA THR A 33 -3.62 14.00 12.77
C THR A 33 -2.45 13.02 12.60
N LEU A 34 -1.24 13.57 12.62
CA LEU A 34 -0.03 12.75 12.71
C LEU A 34 0.08 12.24 14.15
N VAL A 35 0.08 10.94 14.33
CA VAL A 35 0.22 10.31 15.65
C VAL A 35 1.62 10.51 16.19
N TYR A 36 2.63 10.27 15.32
CA TYR A 36 4.03 10.44 15.67
C TYR A 36 4.89 10.63 14.42
N PRO A 37 5.78 11.63 14.36
CA PRO A 37 6.73 11.78 13.25
C PRO A 37 7.65 10.57 13.16
N ASN A 38 7.91 10.09 11.94
CA ASN A 38 8.78 8.96 11.74
C ASN A 38 10.25 9.37 11.90
N ASP A 39 10.99 8.65 12.72
CA ASP A 39 12.45 8.74 12.75
C ASP A 39 13.00 8.11 11.47
N LEU A 40 13.47 8.97 10.56
CA LEU A 40 13.99 8.52 9.26
C LEU A 40 15.26 7.66 9.40
N ALA A 41 16.10 7.91 10.40
CA ALA A 41 17.32 7.14 10.61
C ALA A 41 16.95 5.71 11.05
N GLU A 42 15.98 5.60 11.96
CA GLU A 42 15.46 4.32 12.41
C GLU A 42 14.69 3.59 11.30
N LEU A 43 13.85 4.32 10.56
CA LEU A 43 13.15 3.77 9.42
C LEU A 43 14.10 3.16 8.39
N LYS A 44 15.17 3.89 8.01
CA LYS A 44 16.20 3.42 7.07
C LYS A 44 16.97 2.21 7.59
N ARG A 45 17.15 2.08 8.91
CA ARG A 45 17.80 0.90 9.51
C ARG A 45 16.93 -0.35 9.48
N GLN A 46 15.62 -0.18 9.65
CA GLN A 46 14.67 -1.29 9.80
C GLN A 46 14.09 -1.77 8.47
N ILE A 47 13.91 -0.88 7.50
CA ILE A 47 13.27 -1.21 6.24
C ILE A 47 14.16 -2.08 5.36
N ARG A 48 13.56 -3.04 4.67
CA ARG A 48 14.25 -3.97 3.76
C ARG A 48 13.57 -3.98 2.39
N LYS A 49 14.34 -4.23 1.35
CA LYS A 49 13.79 -4.40 -0.01
C LYS A 49 12.70 -5.47 0.00
N GLY A 50 11.57 -5.17 -0.64
CA GLY A 50 10.37 -6.02 -0.62
C GLY A 50 9.38 -5.67 0.49
N ASP A 51 9.71 -4.81 1.44
CA ASP A 51 8.75 -4.32 2.43
C ASP A 51 7.69 -3.45 1.75
N VAL A 52 6.44 -3.65 2.13
CA VAL A 52 5.31 -2.82 1.72
C VAL A 52 5.05 -1.78 2.80
N ILE A 53 5.09 -0.51 2.43
CA ILE A 53 4.74 0.61 3.30
C ILE A 53 3.28 0.92 3.10
N LEU A 54 2.47 0.78 4.13
CA LEU A 54 1.10 1.27 4.18
C LEU A 54 1.10 2.68 4.71
N VAL A 55 0.28 3.53 4.10
CA VAL A 55 0.22 4.96 4.42
C VAL A 55 -1.21 5.37 4.69
N GLU A 56 -1.40 6.07 5.79
CA GLU A 56 -2.61 6.83 6.03
C GLU A 56 -2.51 8.14 5.25
N GLY A 57 -3.11 8.18 4.08
CA GLY A 57 -3.08 9.37 3.23
C GLY A 57 -3.90 10.52 3.82
N ASN A 58 -3.49 11.73 3.49
CA ASN A 58 -4.09 12.99 3.96
C ASN A 58 -4.91 13.71 2.88
N GLU A 59 -5.25 13.03 1.79
CA GLU A 59 -6.06 13.57 0.71
C GLU A 59 -7.54 13.15 0.87
N ARG A 60 -8.44 13.87 0.19
CA ARG A 60 -9.88 13.55 0.20
C ARG A 60 -10.17 12.15 -0.34
N ILE A 61 -9.44 11.73 -1.39
CA ILE A 61 -9.56 10.37 -1.94
C ILE A 61 -9.20 9.31 -0.88
N SER A 62 -8.26 9.62 0.00
CA SER A 62 -7.85 8.73 1.07
C SER A 62 -9.00 8.41 2.02
N GLU A 63 -9.85 9.40 2.35
CA GLU A 63 -11.03 9.17 3.20
C GLU A 63 -12.01 8.18 2.59
N VAL A 64 -12.21 8.26 1.26
CA VAL A 64 -13.09 7.31 0.57
C VAL A 64 -12.50 5.91 0.59
N ILE A 65 -11.22 5.79 0.30
CA ILE A 65 -10.54 4.48 0.34
C ILE A 65 -10.62 3.89 1.75
N LYS A 66 -10.32 4.68 2.78
CA LYS A 66 -10.43 4.28 4.19
C LYS A 66 -11.85 3.80 4.54
N TYR A 67 -12.87 4.55 4.13
CA TYR A 67 -14.27 4.18 4.35
C TYR A 67 -14.66 2.88 3.63
N LEU A 68 -14.30 2.74 2.35
CA LEU A 68 -14.66 1.56 1.55
C LEU A 68 -13.93 0.30 2.02
N THR A 69 -12.66 0.42 2.41
CA THR A 69 -11.85 -0.70 2.88
C THR A 69 -12.01 -0.97 4.37
N GLN A 70 -12.72 -0.11 5.11
CA GLN A 70 -12.85 -0.19 6.57
C GLN A 70 -11.48 -0.30 7.25
N SER A 71 -10.54 0.60 6.85
CA SER A 71 -9.16 0.59 7.30
C SER A 71 -8.62 2.02 7.38
N SER A 72 -7.61 2.25 8.19
CA SER A 72 -6.86 3.52 8.21
C SER A 72 -5.92 3.66 7.00
N TRP A 73 -5.62 2.58 6.30
CA TRP A 73 -4.67 2.58 5.20
C TRP A 73 -5.36 2.89 3.88
N SER A 74 -4.93 3.94 3.21
CA SER A 74 -5.48 4.38 1.93
C SER A 74 -4.49 4.29 0.78
N HIS A 75 -3.21 4.07 1.07
CA HIS A 75 -2.15 4.00 0.08
C HIS A 75 -1.11 2.94 0.46
N SER A 76 -0.38 2.45 -0.53
CA SER A 76 0.74 1.53 -0.35
C SER A 76 1.86 1.82 -1.33
N ALA A 77 3.10 1.61 -0.87
CA ALA A 77 4.32 1.75 -1.65
C ALA A 77 5.23 0.54 -1.40
N LEU A 78 5.99 0.12 -2.40
CA LEU A 78 6.94 -0.99 -2.29
C LEU A 78 8.35 -0.43 -2.15
N TYR A 79 9.04 -0.76 -1.06
CA TYR A 79 10.41 -0.33 -0.86
C TYR A 79 11.37 -1.15 -1.72
N ILE A 80 12.10 -0.46 -2.57
CA ILE A 80 13.09 -1.06 -3.48
C ILE A 80 14.54 -0.65 -3.16
N GLY A 81 14.74 0.34 -2.28
CA GLY A 81 16.07 0.85 -1.97
C GLY A 81 16.76 1.42 -3.20
N ASP A 82 17.97 0.94 -3.49
CA ASP A 82 18.83 1.37 -4.60
C ASP A 82 18.63 0.56 -5.91
N GLU A 83 17.62 -0.33 -5.99
CA GLU A 83 17.48 -1.26 -7.13
C GLU A 83 17.38 -0.57 -8.50
N ALA A 84 16.63 0.53 -8.59
CA ALA A 84 16.48 1.26 -9.85
C ALA A 84 17.80 1.89 -10.31
N ILE A 85 18.53 2.53 -9.39
CA ILE A 85 19.78 3.23 -9.70
C ILE A 85 20.97 2.29 -9.94
N ARG A 86 20.93 1.07 -9.42
CA ARG A 86 21.96 0.05 -9.68
C ARG A 86 21.92 -0.46 -11.12
N ARG A 87 20.77 -0.36 -11.77
CA ARG A 87 20.50 -0.91 -13.11
C ARG A 87 20.61 0.14 -14.21
N ASP A 88 20.50 1.41 -13.87
CA ASP A 88 20.48 2.52 -14.81
C ASP A 88 21.39 3.66 -14.32
N PRO A 89 22.60 3.80 -14.92
CA PRO A 89 23.55 4.84 -14.55
C PRO A 89 23.02 6.27 -14.82
N GLU A 90 22.21 6.48 -15.85
CA GLU A 90 21.65 7.81 -16.15
C GLU A 90 20.61 8.19 -15.10
N LEU A 91 19.72 7.24 -14.75
CA LEU A 91 18.76 7.41 -13.68
C LEU A 91 19.46 7.68 -12.34
N ARG A 92 20.58 6.99 -12.06
CA ARG A 92 21.39 7.21 -10.87
C ARG A 92 21.88 8.67 -10.77
N LEU A 93 22.45 9.20 -11.86
CA LEU A 93 22.94 10.59 -11.88
C LEU A 93 21.78 11.57 -11.65
N LYS A 94 20.66 11.35 -12.34
CA LYS A 94 19.48 12.20 -12.20
C LYS A 94 18.94 12.20 -10.76
N LEU A 95 18.71 11.04 -10.18
CA LEU A 95 18.16 10.93 -8.82
C LEU A 95 19.17 11.43 -7.76
N ALA A 96 20.46 11.22 -7.96
CA ALA A 96 21.48 11.76 -7.06
C ALA A 96 21.53 13.30 -7.08
N GLN A 97 21.32 13.93 -8.25
CA GLN A 97 21.19 15.39 -8.37
C GLN A 97 19.91 15.91 -7.69
N GLU A 98 18.79 15.18 -7.81
CA GLU A 98 17.49 15.62 -7.31
C GLU A 98 17.33 15.36 -5.80
N TYR A 99 17.79 14.21 -5.31
CA TYR A 99 17.55 13.72 -3.94
C TYR A 99 18.80 13.47 -3.10
N GLY A 100 20.00 13.65 -3.66
CA GLY A 100 21.26 13.38 -2.95
C GLY A 100 21.34 11.92 -2.48
N GLU A 101 21.67 11.73 -1.20
CA GLU A 101 21.78 10.39 -0.58
C GLU A 101 20.43 9.65 -0.49
N GLU A 102 19.31 10.37 -0.49
CA GLU A 102 17.96 9.77 -0.45
C GLU A 102 17.67 8.91 -1.69
N ALA A 103 18.41 9.11 -2.80
CA ALA A 103 18.32 8.28 -3.99
C ALA A 103 18.62 6.77 -3.74
N ASN A 104 19.28 6.45 -2.62
CA ASN A 104 19.54 5.06 -2.20
C ASN A 104 18.34 4.43 -1.45
N TYR A 105 17.35 5.23 -1.09
CA TYR A 105 16.21 4.82 -0.27
C TYR A 105 14.89 5.11 -1.00
N MET A 106 14.68 4.42 -2.13
CA MET A 106 13.54 4.67 -2.99
C MET A 106 12.42 3.65 -2.77
N VAL A 107 11.19 4.11 -2.99
CA VAL A 107 10.00 3.26 -3.12
C VAL A 107 9.44 3.37 -4.53
N VAL A 108 8.72 2.35 -4.97
CA VAL A 108 7.83 2.42 -6.13
C VAL A 108 6.40 2.50 -5.63
N GLU A 109 5.68 3.50 -6.08
CA GLU A 109 4.28 3.70 -5.77
C GLU A 109 3.48 4.06 -7.02
N ALA A 110 2.20 3.78 -7.04
CA ALA A 110 1.31 4.19 -8.12
C ALA A 110 0.43 5.35 -7.66
N LEU A 111 0.61 6.51 -8.31
CA LEU A 111 -0.15 7.72 -8.06
C LEU A 111 -1.21 7.91 -9.14
N VAL A 112 -2.38 8.43 -8.75
CA VAL A 112 -3.53 8.62 -9.65
C VAL A 112 -3.17 9.47 -10.87
N GLN A 113 -2.36 10.52 -10.69
CA GLN A 113 -2.02 11.45 -11.76
C GLN A 113 -0.81 11.04 -12.59
N SER A 114 0.18 10.42 -11.95
CA SER A 114 1.51 10.16 -12.52
C SER A 114 1.73 8.71 -12.95
N GLY A 115 0.88 7.78 -12.50
CA GLY A 115 1.11 6.35 -12.67
C GLY A 115 2.16 5.83 -11.68
N ALA A 116 2.91 4.81 -12.09
CA ALA A 116 3.97 4.24 -11.26
C ALA A 116 5.23 5.12 -11.28
N VAL A 117 5.64 5.59 -10.11
CA VAL A 117 6.75 6.54 -9.93
C VAL A 117 7.72 6.06 -8.86
N LEU A 118 8.94 6.59 -8.95
CA LEU A 118 9.94 6.52 -7.87
C LEU A 118 9.75 7.69 -6.93
N THR A 119 9.75 7.40 -5.63
CA THR A 119 9.61 8.40 -4.57
C THR A 119 10.64 8.12 -3.47
N PRO A 120 11.33 9.14 -2.91
CA PRO A 120 12.24 8.91 -1.80
C PRO A 120 11.46 8.53 -0.52
N LEU A 121 12.02 7.59 0.26
CA LEU A 121 11.45 7.13 1.53
C LEU A 121 11.17 8.29 2.50
N ALA A 122 12.02 9.32 2.46
CA ALA A 122 11.90 10.51 3.29
C ALA A 122 10.56 11.25 3.15
N ARG A 123 9.85 11.08 2.01
CA ARG A 123 8.50 11.64 1.81
C ARG A 123 7.51 11.21 2.90
N TYR A 124 7.71 10.02 3.46
CA TYR A 124 6.78 9.45 4.44
C TYR A 124 7.09 9.84 5.88
N ARG A 125 8.04 10.75 6.12
CA ARG A 125 8.39 11.23 7.45
C ARG A 125 7.19 11.71 8.25
N ASP A 126 6.32 12.49 7.61
CA ASP A 126 5.19 13.15 8.27
C ASP A 126 3.85 12.48 7.93
N PHE A 127 3.88 11.17 7.75
CA PHE A 127 2.69 10.33 7.55
C PHE A 127 2.62 9.23 8.61
N ASN A 128 1.41 8.86 9.01
CA ASN A 128 1.20 7.62 9.73
C ASN A 128 1.46 6.47 8.77
N ILE A 129 2.45 5.62 9.08
CA ILE A 129 2.84 4.50 8.23
C ILE A 129 2.91 3.19 8.99
N ARG A 130 2.85 2.10 8.25
CA ARG A 130 3.09 0.74 8.72
C ARG A 130 3.95 -0.01 7.72
N ILE A 131 4.94 -0.75 8.20
CA ILE A 131 5.78 -1.61 7.37
C ILE A 131 5.24 -3.02 7.46
N CYS A 132 4.88 -3.61 6.31
CA CYS A 132 4.48 -5.00 6.16
C CYS A 132 5.59 -5.74 5.41
N ARG A 133 6.26 -6.68 6.08
CA ARG A 133 7.37 -7.45 5.53
C ARG A 133 6.92 -8.81 5.07
N PRO A 134 7.15 -9.22 3.81
CA PRO A 134 6.81 -10.55 3.35
C PRO A 134 7.60 -11.60 4.14
N TYR A 135 6.87 -12.50 4.81
CA TYR A 135 7.47 -13.50 5.69
C TYR A 135 8.18 -14.59 4.88
N ARG A 136 9.50 -14.73 5.08
CA ARG A 136 10.33 -15.75 4.43
C ARG A 136 10.29 -15.74 2.89
N LEU A 137 10.10 -14.58 2.27
CA LEU A 137 10.30 -14.45 0.83
C LEU A 137 11.75 -14.83 0.50
N SER A 138 11.96 -15.77 -0.44
CA SER A 138 13.30 -16.21 -0.82
C SER A 138 14.05 -15.09 -1.56
N GLU A 139 15.39 -15.09 -1.53
CA GLU A 139 16.18 -14.10 -2.26
C GLU A 139 15.95 -14.16 -3.79
N SER A 140 15.70 -15.37 -4.33
CA SER A 140 15.37 -15.53 -5.74
C SER A 140 14.02 -14.89 -6.08
N ASP A 141 13.02 -15.07 -5.22
CA ASP A 141 11.69 -14.50 -5.42
C ASP A 141 11.69 -13.00 -5.18
N LEU A 142 12.46 -12.53 -4.17
CA LEU A 142 12.66 -11.09 -3.95
C LEU A 142 13.21 -10.41 -5.21
N ARG A 143 14.18 -11.03 -5.91
CA ARG A 143 14.71 -10.49 -7.18
C ARG A 143 13.61 -10.34 -8.22
N VAL A 144 12.75 -11.35 -8.39
CA VAL A 144 11.61 -11.27 -9.34
C VAL A 144 10.63 -10.18 -8.96
N VAL A 145 10.33 -10.01 -7.67
CA VAL A 145 9.49 -8.91 -7.16
C VAL A 145 10.12 -7.56 -7.48
N MET A 146 11.42 -7.39 -7.22
CA MET A 146 12.16 -6.16 -7.52
C MET A 146 12.20 -5.87 -9.02
N ASP A 147 12.40 -6.89 -9.86
CA ASP A 147 12.34 -6.76 -11.33
C ASP A 147 10.97 -6.29 -11.78
N GLY A 148 9.91 -6.83 -11.19
CA GLY A 148 8.55 -6.40 -11.44
C GLY A 148 8.30 -4.94 -11.06
N ALA A 149 8.79 -4.54 -9.90
CA ALA A 149 8.65 -3.18 -9.40
C ALA A 149 9.37 -2.16 -10.31
N VAL A 150 10.64 -2.43 -10.64
CA VAL A 150 11.41 -1.55 -11.53
C VAL A 150 10.79 -1.47 -12.93
N ALA A 151 10.32 -2.60 -13.48
CA ALA A 151 9.64 -2.63 -14.78
C ALA A 151 8.28 -1.91 -14.79
N SER A 152 7.70 -1.64 -13.62
CA SER A 152 6.44 -0.89 -13.53
C SER A 152 6.63 0.62 -13.62
N ILE A 153 7.84 1.12 -13.37
CA ILE A 153 8.14 2.58 -13.35
C ILE A 153 7.79 3.19 -14.69
N GLY A 154 7.08 4.32 -14.66
CA GLY A 154 6.60 5.01 -15.86
C GLY A 154 5.32 4.45 -16.48
N ARG A 155 4.79 3.30 -16.00
CA ARG A 155 3.50 2.78 -16.46
C ARG A 155 2.39 3.72 -16.03
N LYS A 156 1.58 4.14 -16.99
CA LYS A 156 0.38 4.94 -16.74
C LYS A 156 -0.78 4.01 -16.41
N TYR A 157 -1.53 4.33 -15.38
CA TYR A 157 -2.73 3.60 -15.02
C TYR A 157 -3.98 4.25 -15.63
N ASP A 158 -4.97 3.44 -15.98
CA ASP A 158 -6.23 3.94 -16.51
C ASP A 158 -7.00 4.66 -15.40
N LEU A 159 -7.13 5.98 -15.55
CA LEU A 159 -7.87 6.85 -14.63
C LEU A 159 -9.37 6.53 -14.55
N ARG A 160 -9.90 5.63 -15.41
CA ARG A 160 -11.29 5.19 -15.34
C ARG A 160 -11.63 4.58 -13.98
N ASN A 161 -10.67 3.86 -13.38
CA ASN A 161 -10.84 3.30 -12.03
C ASN A 161 -10.91 4.38 -10.95
N ALA A 162 -10.15 5.47 -11.11
CA ALA A 162 -10.21 6.63 -10.20
C ALA A 162 -11.55 7.39 -10.34
N PHE A 163 -12.13 7.40 -11.55
CA PHE A 163 -13.45 8.01 -11.78
C PHE A 163 -14.57 7.19 -11.13
N ASP A 164 -14.45 5.87 -11.14
CA ASP A 164 -15.39 5.00 -10.44
C ASP A 164 -15.38 5.25 -8.93
N LEU A 165 -14.22 5.56 -8.34
CA LEU A 165 -14.11 6.06 -6.97
C LEU A 165 -14.76 7.45 -6.81
N GLY A 166 -14.57 8.34 -7.77
CA GLY A 166 -15.13 9.70 -7.75
C GLY A 166 -16.65 9.75 -7.64
N ARG A 167 -17.36 8.69 -8.10
CA ARG A 167 -18.82 8.60 -7.98
C ARG A 167 -19.32 8.52 -6.52
N TYR A 168 -18.51 8.01 -5.61
CA TYR A 168 -18.85 7.98 -4.19
C TYR A 168 -18.83 9.36 -3.53
N PHE A 169 -18.20 10.36 -4.18
CA PHE A 169 -18.23 11.76 -3.73
C PHE A 169 -19.42 12.55 -4.27
N LEU A 170 -20.13 12.04 -5.28
CA LEU A 170 -21.37 12.68 -5.70
C LEU A 170 -22.38 12.53 -4.56
N PRO A 171 -22.94 13.65 -4.06
CA PRO A 171 -23.96 13.59 -3.02
C PRO A 171 -25.06 12.64 -3.50
N VAL A 172 -25.33 11.59 -2.74
CA VAL A 172 -26.37 10.60 -3.05
C VAL A 172 -27.75 11.27 -3.20
N SER A 173 -27.89 12.47 -2.64
CA SER A 173 -29.05 13.34 -2.77
C SER A 173 -29.30 13.82 -4.21
N LEU A 174 -28.26 13.93 -5.05
CA LEU A 174 -28.38 14.35 -6.47
C LEU A 174 -28.76 13.20 -7.41
N VAL A 175 -28.68 11.94 -6.95
CA VAL A 175 -29.08 10.78 -7.73
C VAL A 175 -30.53 10.44 -7.38
N PRO A 176 -31.50 10.53 -8.34
CA PRO A 176 -32.86 10.12 -8.11
C PRO A 176 -32.95 8.70 -7.54
N ALA A 177 -33.82 8.48 -6.55
CA ALA A 177 -33.89 7.21 -5.80
C ALA A 177 -33.98 5.96 -6.69
N ARG A 178 -34.67 6.08 -7.83
CA ARG A 178 -34.82 5.00 -8.83
C ARG A 178 -33.53 4.58 -9.52
N PHE A 179 -32.50 5.46 -9.55
CA PHE A 179 -31.21 5.19 -10.19
C PHE A 179 -30.09 4.89 -9.19
N ARG A 180 -30.33 5.00 -7.87
CA ARG A 180 -29.31 4.78 -6.85
C ARG A 180 -28.72 3.37 -6.92
N ARG A 181 -29.57 2.33 -7.05
CA ARG A 181 -29.11 0.94 -7.19
C ARG A 181 -28.39 0.68 -8.51
N THR A 182 -28.83 1.35 -9.58
CA THR A 182 -28.22 1.23 -10.91
C THR A 182 -26.90 2.00 -10.97
N ALA A 183 -26.83 3.20 -10.39
CA ALA A 183 -25.60 3.99 -10.30
C ALA A 183 -24.50 3.30 -9.48
N LEU A 184 -24.88 2.50 -8.48
CA LEU A 184 -23.95 1.65 -7.73
C LEU A 184 -23.50 0.41 -8.53
N ARG A 185 -24.25 0.01 -9.56
CA ARG A 185 -23.93 -1.13 -10.42
C ARG A 185 -23.21 -0.77 -11.72
N PHE A 186 -23.28 0.48 -12.17
CA PHE A 186 -22.58 0.96 -13.38
C PHE A 186 -21.14 1.37 -13.06
N GLY A 187 -20.24 0.47 -13.27
CA GLY A 187 -18.81 0.58 -13.19
C GLY A 187 -18.20 -0.79 -13.35
N SER A 188 -16.91 -0.90 -13.35
CA SER A 188 -16.17 -2.18 -13.39
C SER A 188 -16.53 -3.17 -12.25
N GLY A 189 -17.56 -2.87 -11.49
CA GLY A 189 -18.14 -3.76 -10.45
C GLY A 189 -17.35 -3.78 -9.13
N ASP A 190 -16.21 -3.13 -9.04
CA ASP A 190 -15.36 -3.22 -7.87
C ASP A 190 -14.84 -1.83 -7.43
N PRO A 191 -15.54 -1.20 -6.46
CA PRO A 191 -15.17 0.13 -5.97
C PRO A 191 -13.84 0.16 -5.20
N THR A 192 -13.29 -1.00 -4.87
CA THR A 192 -12.09 -1.15 -4.05
C THR A 192 -10.79 -1.26 -4.85
N ARG A 193 -10.82 -1.11 -6.17
CA ARG A 193 -9.61 -1.13 -7.00
C ARG A 193 -8.65 0.00 -6.63
N ALA A 194 -7.82 -0.26 -5.66
CA ALA A 194 -6.74 0.64 -5.28
C ALA A 194 -5.54 0.43 -6.21
N ILE A 195 -5.29 1.40 -7.08
CA ILE A 195 -4.24 1.34 -8.12
C ILE A 195 -2.86 1.06 -7.51
N CYS A 196 -2.56 1.62 -6.34
CA CYS A 196 -1.28 1.48 -5.66
C CYS A 196 -1.01 0.04 -5.19
N SER A 197 -1.99 -0.60 -4.54
CA SER A 197 -1.87 -1.97 -4.05
C SER A 197 -1.91 -3.01 -5.16
N SER A 198 -2.65 -2.77 -6.23
CA SER A 198 -2.72 -3.66 -7.39
C SER A 198 -1.36 -3.84 -8.06
N MET A 199 -0.60 -2.76 -8.25
CA MET A 199 0.75 -2.81 -8.81
C MET A 199 1.69 -3.67 -7.95
N ILE A 200 1.63 -3.47 -6.63
CA ILE A 200 2.46 -4.25 -5.70
C ILE A 200 2.04 -5.72 -5.73
N ALA A 201 0.73 -5.98 -5.72
CA ALA A 201 0.20 -7.33 -5.80
C ALA A 201 0.61 -8.05 -7.10
N GLU A 202 0.66 -7.35 -8.25
CA GLU A 202 1.19 -7.90 -9.51
C GLU A 202 2.65 -8.35 -9.38
N CYS A 203 3.47 -7.62 -8.58
CA CYS A 203 4.86 -8.01 -8.35
C CYS A 203 4.96 -9.31 -7.53
N PHE A 204 4.16 -9.46 -6.49
CA PHE A 204 4.11 -10.67 -5.66
C PHE A 204 3.45 -11.86 -6.37
N ASP A 205 2.47 -11.61 -7.24
CA ASP A 205 1.79 -12.64 -8.03
C ASP A 205 2.75 -13.38 -8.97
N ARG A 206 3.77 -12.71 -9.49
CA ARG A 206 4.81 -13.31 -10.36
C ARG A 206 5.54 -14.49 -9.71
N VAL A 207 5.65 -14.48 -8.40
CA VAL A 207 6.28 -15.54 -7.60
C VAL A 207 5.26 -16.36 -6.83
N ARG A 208 3.98 -16.11 -7.07
CA ARG A 208 2.85 -16.73 -6.35
C ARG A 208 2.97 -16.58 -4.83
N PHE A 209 3.50 -15.45 -4.37
CA PHE A 209 3.51 -15.14 -2.95
C PHE A 209 2.11 -14.70 -2.50
N PRO A 210 1.49 -15.40 -1.52
CA PRO A 210 0.12 -15.13 -1.13
C PRO A 210 0.04 -13.82 -0.34
N ILE A 211 -0.90 -12.95 -0.71
CA ILE A 211 -1.26 -11.78 0.10
C ILE A 211 -2.47 -12.15 0.95
N VAL A 212 -3.62 -12.36 0.31
CA VAL A 212 -4.85 -12.88 0.94
C VAL A 212 -5.44 -13.93 0.01
N PRO A 213 -5.01 -15.20 0.10
CA PRO A 213 -5.56 -16.25 -0.77
C PRO A 213 -6.99 -16.59 -0.35
N LYS A 214 -7.82 -16.91 -1.31
CA LYS A 214 -9.10 -17.57 -1.06
C LYS A 214 -8.81 -19.04 -0.79
N ILE A 215 -9.29 -19.56 0.34
CA ILE A 215 -9.12 -20.95 0.74
C ILE A 215 -10.47 -21.64 0.58
N GLU A 216 -10.52 -22.68 -0.25
CA GLU A 216 -11.70 -23.54 -0.40
C GLU A 216 -11.46 -24.87 0.30
N PRO A 217 -12.50 -25.46 0.92
CA PRO A 217 -12.38 -26.79 1.53
C PRO A 217 -11.90 -27.81 0.49
N MET A 218 -11.05 -28.75 0.91
CA MET A 218 -10.67 -29.88 0.08
C MET A 218 -11.92 -30.73 -0.23
N PRO A 219 -12.11 -31.13 -1.52
CA PRO A 219 -13.13 -32.12 -1.85
C PRO A 219 -12.87 -33.44 -1.07
N GLU A 220 -13.92 -34.06 -0.55
CA GLU A 220 -13.81 -35.36 0.12
C GLU A 220 -13.20 -36.40 -0.82
N GLY A 221 -12.18 -37.13 -0.31
CA GLY A 221 -11.54 -38.24 -1.05
C GLY A 221 -10.37 -37.88 -1.96
N GLN A 222 -9.97 -36.61 -2.06
CA GLN A 222 -8.73 -36.27 -2.78
C GLN A 222 -7.51 -36.33 -1.83
N PRO A 223 -6.43 -37.01 -2.23
CA PRO A 223 -5.20 -36.97 -1.46
C PRO A 223 -4.64 -35.57 -1.42
N VAL A 224 -4.20 -35.12 -0.24
CA VAL A 224 -3.50 -33.84 -0.07
C VAL A 224 -2.22 -33.92 -0.91
N LEU A 225 -2.25 -33.38 -2.11
CA LEU A 225 -1.03 -33.16 -2.89
C LEU A 225 -0.23 -32.10 -2.16
N HIS A 226 0.62 -32.52 -1.26
CA HIS A 226 1.69 -31.68 -0.74
C HIS A 226 2.52 -31.30 -1.96
N GLY A 227 2.35 -30.07 -2.45
CA GLY A 227 3.18 -29.55 -3.52
C GLY A 227 4.61 -29.89 -3.20
N HIS A 228 5.31 -30.57 -4.13
CA HIS A 228 6.68 -31.02 -3.94
C HIS A 228 7.48 -29.90 -3.27
N PRO A 229 8.04 -30.11 -2.07
CA PRO A 229 9.02 -29.19 -1.55
C PRO A 229 10.18 -29.24 -2.54
N ARG A 230 10.33 -28.18 -3.35
CA ARG A 230 11.59 -27.95 -4.04
C ARG A 230 12.63 -28.10 -2.94
N ARG A 231 13.58 -29.02 -3.12
CA ARG A 231 14.63 -29.42 -2.19
C ARG A 231 15.23 -28.19 -1.51
N LEU A 232 14.59 -27.70 -0.45
CA LEU A 232 15.21 -26.77 0.50
C LEU A 232 16.00 -27.64 1.45
N GLY A 233 17.29 -27.33 1.53
CA GLY A 233 18.24 -28.04 2.38
C GLY A 233 17.72 -28.15 3.82
N LYS A 234 18.09 -29.22 4.48
CA LYS A 234 17.86 -29.54 5.87
C LYS A 234 18.22 -28.35 6.80
N LEU A 235 17.31 -27.41 6.96
CA LEU A 235 17.30 -26.52 8.10
C LEU A 235 16.00 -26.79 8.82
N MET A 236 16.10 -27.31 10.07
CA MET A 236 14.97 -27.64 10.94
C MET A 236 14.16 -26.41 11.27
N SER A 237 13.28 -26.00 10.38
CA SER A 237 12.25 -24.99 10.68
C SER A 237 10.96 -25.72 11.01
N LYS A 238 10.33 -25.34 12.13
CA LYS A 238 9.01 -25.83 12.52
C LYS A 238 8.06 -25.76 11.33
N PRO A 239 7.29 -26.83 11.02
CA PRO A 239 6.34 -26.80 9.92
C PRO A 239 5.34 -25.67 10.17
N ILE A 240 5.18 -24.78 9.20
CA ILE A 240 4.11 -23.79 9.20
C ILE A 240 2.84 -24.59 8.92
N HIS A 241 1.92 -24.66 9.89
CA HIS A 241 0.60 -25.24 9.68
C HIS A 241 -0.21 -24.26 8.84
N LEU A 242 -0.19 -24.45 7.51
CA LEU A 242 -1.16 -23.83 6.64
C LEU A 242 -2.52 -24.52 6.87
N PRO A 243 -3.62 -23.76 6.93
CA PRO A 243 -4.95 -24.36 6.97
C PRO A 243 -5.13 -25.33 5.79
N PRO A 244 -5.70 -26.52 6.01
CA PRO A 244 -5.94 -27.46 4.92
C PRO A 244 -6.96 -26.87 3.94
N GLY A 245 -6.68 -26.95 2.63
CA GLY A 245 -7.58 -26.43 1.62
C GLY A 245 -6.89 -26.19 0.27
N LEU A 246 -7.70 -25.85 -0.72
CA LEU A 246 -7.24 -25.40 -2.03
C LEU A 246 -7.05 -23.88 -1.98
N TYR A 247 -5.84 -23.42 -2.26
CA TYR A 247 -5.49 -22.01 -2.24
C TYR A 247 -5.64 -21.41 -3.64
N HIS A 248 -6.45 -20.38 -3.75
CA HIS A 248 -6.62 -19.60 -4.97
C HIS A 248 -6.06 -18.21 -4.79
N MET A 249 -5.21 -17.78 -5.73
CA MET A 249 -4.75 -16.39 -5.75
C MET A 249 -5.93 -15.46 -6.06
N ILE A 250 -6.01 -14.36 -5.34
CA ILE A 250 -6.95 -13.28 -5.65
C ILE A 250 -6.35 -12.44 -6.78
N SER A 251 -7.19 -11.97 -7.71
CA SER A 251 -6.72 -11.05 -8.74
C SER A 251 -6.00 -9.84 -8.12
N PRO A 252 -4.78 -9.50 -8.57
CA PRO A 252 -4.06 -8.33 -8.07
C PRO A 252 -4.89 -7.04 -8.05
N SER A 253 -5.84 -6.90 -8.98
CA SER A 253 -6.73 -5.73 -9.07
C SER A 253 -7.72 -5.60 -7.91
N LEU A 254 -7.92 -6.65 -7.13
CA LEU A 254 -8.81 -6.67 -5.96
C LEU A 254 -8.07 -6.43 -4.64
N VAL A 255 -6.75 -6.45 -4.66
CA VAL A 255 -5.92 -6.26 -3.46
C VAL A 255 -5.95 -4.78 -3.05
N THR A 256 -6.23 -4.54 -1.79
CA THR A 256 -6.27 -3.21 -1.17
C THR A 256 -5.09 -3.03 -0.19
N PRO A 257 -4.76 -1.80 0.23
CA PRO A 257 -3.74 -1.59 1.27
C PRO A 257 -4.02 -2.37 2.57
N ARG A 258 -5.30 -2.49 2.95
CA ARG A 258 -5.74 -3.27 4.11
C ARG A 258 -5.30 -4.73 4.05
N ASP A 259 -5.26 -5.32 2.85
CA ASP A 259 -4.99 -6.75 2.70
C ASP A 259 -3.55 -7.11 3.09
N PHE A 260 -2.60 -6.21 2.92
CA PHE A 260 -1.23 -6.39 3.42
C PHE A 260 -1.16 -6.35 4.94
N ASP A 261 -2.00 -5.51 5.59
CA ASP A 261 -2.07 -5.39 7.04
C ASP A 261 -2.68 -6.63 7.71
N LEU A 262 -3.69 -7.20 7.08
CA LEU A 262 -4.40 -8.38 7.58
C LEU A 262 -3.78 -9.70 7.13
N SER A 263 -2.84 -9.66 6.21
CA SER A 263 -2.21 -10.86 5.66
C SER A 263 -1.42 -11.63 6.72
N PRO A 264 -1.69 -12.94 6.91
CA PRO A 264 -0.87 -13.78 7.78
C PRO A 264 0.52 -14.06 7.21
N TYR A 265 0.78 -13.66 5.96
CA TYR A 265 2.05 -13.86 5.26
C TYR A 265 2.95 -12.64 5.30
N PHE A 266 2.51 -11.57 5.97
CA PHE A 266 3.30 -10.36 6.20
C PHE A 266 3.49 -10.11 7.69
N GLU A 267 4.70 -9.78 8.06
CA GLU A 267 5.11 -9.39 9.40
C GLU A 267 4.98 -7.88 9.57
N ILE A 268 4.42 -7.41 10.68
CA ILE A 268 4.34 -5.98 11.00
C ILE A 268 5.62 -5.55 11.70
N ILE A 269 6.37 -4.64 11.09
CA ILE A 269 7.60 -4.09 11.65
C ILE A 269 7.28 -2.77 12.35
N LYS A 270 7.52 -2.73 13.65
CA LYS A 270 7.39 -1.54 14.50
C LYS A 270 8.76 -0.93 14.75
N PHE A 271 8.98 0.32 14.34
CA PHE A 271 10.31 0.92 14.38
C PHE A 271 10.41 2.19 15.25
N ASN A 272 9.31 2.94 15.50
CA ASN A 272 9.38 4.24 16.18
C ASN A 272 9.65 4.16 17.68
N LEU A 273 9.04 3.23 18.41
CA LEU A 273 9.08 3.22 19.88
C LEU A 273 9.74 1.98 20.47
N ILE A 274 9.68 0.85 19.76
CA ILE A 274 10.08 -0.44 20.32
C ILE A 274 11.51 -0.82 19.94
N ALA A 275 12.08 -0.21 18.91
CA ALA A 275 13.45 -0.47 18.47
C ALA A 275 14.54 0.07 19.43
N GLY A 276 14.20 0.98 20.33
CA GLY A 276 15.11 1.39 21.40
C GLY A 276 14.69 0.70 22.70
N GLU A 277 15.47 -0.22 23.22
CA GLU A 277 15.27 -1.01 24.45
C GLU A 277 14.94 -0.20 25.72
N ARG A 278 14.53 1.06 25.62
CA ARG A 278 14.40 2.02 26.72
C ARG A 278 12.99 2.60 26.89
N PHE A 279 11.96 2.02 26.28
CA PHE A 279 10.61 2.50 26.51
C PHE A 279 10.09 1.99 27.86
N ASP A 280 9.95 2.91 28.81
CA ASP A 280 9.29 2.64 30.09
C ASP A 280 7.99 3.48 30.14
N TYR A 281 6.83 2.79 30.06
CA TYR A 281 5.53 3.44 30.13
C TYR A 281 5.27 4.17 31.45
N ARG A 282 6.00 3.82 32.51
CA ARG A 282 5.90 4.45 33.83
C ARG A 282 6.47 5.89 33.83
N ARG A 283 7.26 6.23 32.81
CA ARG A 283 7.82 7.57 32.61
C ARG A 283 6.90 8.51 31.83
N ILE A 284 5.73 8.04 31.42
CA ILE A 284 4.74 8.88 30.75
C ILE A 284 4.06 9.76 31.80
N ILE A 285 4.14 11.08 31.60
CA ILE A 285 3.38 12.03 32.38
C ILE A 285 1.99 12.14 31.78
N TRP A 286 0.99 11.67 32.52
CA TRP A 286 -0.40 11.73 32.09
C TRP A 286 -1.03 13.05 32.54
N ALA A 287 -1.57 13.84 31.62
CA ALA A 287 -2.17 15.15 31.92
C ALA A 287 -3.50 15.08 32.68
N ASP A 288 -4.17 13.93 32.62
CA ASP A 288 -5.46 13.63 33.25
C ASP A 288 -5.35 12.93 34.63
N VAL A 289 -4.13 12.66 35.08
CA VAL A 289 -3.90 12.19 36.46
C VAL A 289 -3.80 13.44 37.36
N GLU A 290 -4.78 13.64 38.21
CA GLU A 290 -4.78 14.73 39.22
C GLU A 290 -3.50 14.64 40.06
N THR A 291 -2.91 15.80 40.30
CA THR A 291 -1.55 16.01 40.85
C THR A 291 -1.30 15.51 42.28
N GLU A 292 -2.17 14.72 42.87
CA GLU A 292 -1.93 14.15 44.23
C GLU A 292 -0.80 13.08 44.27
N ASP A 293 -0.51 12.44 43.16
CA ASP A 293 0.56 11.41 43.11
C ASP A 293 1.94 11.95 42.67
N ALA A 294 2.03 13.15 42.13
CA ALA A 294 3.32 13.75 41.71
C ALA A 294 4.27 13.97 42.92
N SER A 295 3.70 14.27 44.11
CA SER A 295 4.49 14.45 45.32
C SER A 295 5.09 13.13 45.89
N LYS A 296 4.58 11.98 45.49
CA LYS A 296 5.11 10.68 45.89
C LYS A 296 6.28 10.19 45.01
N LEU A 297 6.33 10.64 43.76
CA LEU A 297 7.40 10.28 42.82
C LEU A 297 8.69 11.06 43.07
N GLU A 298 8.61 12.29 43.62
CA GLU A 298 9.79 13.10 44.00
C GLU A 298 10.49 12.57 45.26
N LYS A 299 9.81 11.82 46.11
CA LYS A 299 10.38 11.23 47.33
C LYS A 299 10.99 9.85 47.12
N ALA A 300 10.89 9.28 45.91
CA ALA A 300 11.41 7.94 45.58
C ALA A 300 12.63 7.98 44.64
N SER A 301 13.14 9.16 44.28
CA SER A 301 14.38 9.39 43.56
C SER A 301 15.48 9.89 44.55
#